data_f413b96546725017a48fa3aaf4f1a7f4
#
_entry.id   f413b96546725017a48fa3aaf4f1a7f4
#
_cell.length_a   1.000
_cell.length_b   1.000
_cell.length_c   1.000
_cell.angle_alpha   90.00
_cell.angle_beta   90.00
_cell.angle_gamma   90.00
#
_symmetry.space_group_name_H-M   'P 1'
#
loop_
_entity.id
_entity.type
_entity.pdbx_description
1 polymer ?
#
loop_
_entity_poly.entity_id
_entity_poly.type
_entity_poly.pdbx_seq_one_letter_code
_entity_poly.pdbx_strand_id
1 'polypeptide(L)'
;MRTVSVALTTLANMALSKDDREGFLAEPHVAALSVTAGPERGPLTVPVWYQYFPGGEPWVLTGAGSRKHRLIEAAGHFSLMVERVEPTVRYVAVDGPVSRIEPATDDHLVEVSKRYLPPQALEPYLEVARREHGESVVIHLRPQHWLSSDLGSF
;
A
#
# COMPACT_ATOMS: atom_id res chain seq x y z
N MET A 1 -9.02 -3.76 -37.25
CA MET A 1 -9.89 -4.41 -36.26
C MET A 1 -9.29 -5.62 -35.55
N ARG A 2 -8.54 -6.46 -36.25
CA ARG A 2 -7.90 -7.64 -35.64
C ARG A 2 -6.82 -7.29 -34.59
N THR A 3 -6.11 -6.17 -34.75
CA THR A 3 -5.00 -5.74 -33.88
C THR A 3 -5.49 -5.34 -32.48
N VAL A 4 -6.66 -4.71 -32.36
CA VAL A 4 -7.21 -4.25 -31.07
C VAL A 4 -7.69 -5.43 -30.23
N SER A 5 -8.30 -6.43 -30.86
CA SER A 5 -8.78 -7.64 -30.17
C SER A 5 -7.63 -8.47 -29.59
N VAL A 6 -6.52 -8.60 -30.34
CA VAL A 6 -5.32 -9.33 -29.91
C VAL A 6 -4.65 -8.61 -28.74
N ALA A 7 -4.56 -7.28 -28.79
CA ALA A 7 -3.97 -6.48 -27.71
C ALA A 7 -4.78 -6.60 -26.41
N LEU A 8 -6.10 -6.54 -26.49
CA LEU A 8 -6.98 -6.70 -25.33
C LEU A 8 -6.88 -8.10 -24.71
N THR A 9 -6.80 -9.13 -25.53
CA THR A 9 -6.63 -10.51 -25.07
C THR A 9 -5.26 -10.69 -24.40
N THR A 10 -4.21 -10.09 -24.96
CA THR A 10 -2.86 -10.13 -24.37
C THR A 10 -2.81 -9.43 -23.03
N LEU A 11 -3.45 -8.25 -22.90
CA LEU A 11 -3.51 -7.52 -21.62
C LEU A 11 -4.29 -8.30 -20.55
N ALA A 12 -5.38 -8.96 -20.90
CA ALA A 12 -6.15 -9.79 -19.97
C ALA A 12 -5.34 -10.99 -19.46
N ASN A 13 -4.42 -11.54 -20.29
CA ASN A 13 -3.56 -12.66 -19.91
C ASN A 13 -2.32 -12.24 -19.12
N MET A 14 -2.11 -10.94 -18.87
CA MET A 14 -0.98 -10.40 -18.10
C MET A 14 -1.27 -10.25 -16.61
N ALA A 15 -2.48 -10.60 -16.16
CA ALA A 15 -2.83 -10.59 -14.75
C ALA A 15 -1.90 -11.53 -13.96
N LEU A 16 -1.44 -11.08 -12.79
CA LEU A 16 -0.55 -11.86 -11.96
C LEU A 16 -1.31 -13.00 -11.26
N SER A 17 -0.61 -14.11 -11.04
CA SER A 17 -1.08 -15.16 -10.16
C SER A 17 -1.20 -14.63 -8.72
N LYS A 18 -1.89 -15.37 -7.87
CA LYS A 18 -1.98 -15.05 -6.45
C LYS A 18 -0.59 -14.93 -5.82
N ASP A 19 0.28 -15.91 -6.06
CA ASP A 19 1.62 -15.90 -5.48
C ASP A 19 2.47 -14.72 -5.99
N ASP A 20 2.38 -14.41 -7.27
CA ASP A 20 3.13 -13.31 -7.86
C ASP A 20 2.64 -11.95 -7.34
N ARG A 21 1.33 -11.73 -7.25
CA ARG A 21 0.80 -10.46 -6.74
C ARG A 21 1.09 -10.25 -5.26
N GLU A 22 0.97 -11.30 -4.46
CA GLU A 22 1.28 -11.24 -3.03
C GLU A 22 2.78 -11.07 -2.81
N GLY A 23 3.62 -11.78 -3.57
CA GLY A 23 5.07 -11.63 -3.50
C GLY A 23 5.52 -10.22 -3.90
N PHE A 24 4.92 -9.64 -4.93
CA PHE A 24 5.23 -8.29 -5.35
C PHE A 24 4.81 -7.25 -4.29
N LEU A 25 3.62 -7.37 -3.74
CA LEU A 25 3.17 -6.48 -2.67
C LEU A 25 4.05 -6.60 -1.41
N ALA A 26 4.62 -7.77 -1.15
CA ALA A 26 5.50 -8.00 -0.02
C ALA A 26 6.86 -7.33 -0.16
N GLU A 27 7.27 -6.95 -1.37
CA GLU A 27 8.51 -6.17 -1.58
C GLU A 27 8.33 -4.74 -1.04
N PRO A 28 9.41 -4.08 -0.58
CA PRO A 28 9.32 -2.75 0.00
C PRO A 28 9.11 -1.66 -1.06
N HIS A 29 7.88 -1.48 -1.48
CA HIS A 29 7.47 -0.40 -2.38
C HIS A 29 6.86 0.75 -1.58
N VAL A 30 6.99 1.97 -2.08
CA VAL A 30 6.13 3.06 -1.61
C VAL A 30 4.76 2.87 -2.26
N ALA A 31 3.73 2.73 -1.45
CA ALA A 31 2.38 2.55 -1.96
C ALA A 31 1.65 3.89 -2.11
N ALA A 32 0.78 3.97 -3.11
CA ALA A 32 -0.25 5.01 -3.17
C ALA A 32 -1.46 4.51 -2.37
N LEU A 33 -1.76 5.18 -1.27
CA LEU A 33 -2.97 4.93 -0.50
C LEU A 33 -4.08 5.82 -1.05
N SER A 34 -5.25 5.25 -1.29
CA SER A 34 -6.41 5.99 -1.77
C SER A 34 -7.62 5.70 -0.90
N VAL A 35 -8.31 6.76 -0.50
CA VAL A 35 -9.52 6.68 0.31
C VAL A 35 -10.48 7.79 -0.10
N THR A 36 -11.79 7.49 -0.12
CA THR A 36 -12.79 8.50 -0.46
C THR A 36 -12.75 9.69 0.50
N ALA A 37 -12.90 10.88 -0.04
CA ALA A 37 -12.87 12.14 0.72
C ALA A 37 -14.22 12.87 0.69
N GLY A 38 -15.29 12.13 0.40
CA GLY A 38 -16.65 12.66 0.31
C GLY A 38 -17.12 12.88 -1.13
N PRO A 39 -18.41 13.19 -1.32
CA PRO A 39 -19.00 13.23 -2.67
C PRO A 39 -18.54 14.41 -3.53
N GLU A 40 -17.99 15.46 -2.92
CA GLU A 40 -17.61 16.69 -3.64
C GLU A 40 -16.12 16.79 -3.95
N ARG A 41 -15.33 15.79 -3.52
CA ARG A 41 -13.87 15.79 -3.73
C ARG A 41 -13.44 14.46 -4.33
N GLY A 42 -12.34 14.51 -5.07
CA GLY A 42 -11.64 13.28 -5.45
C GLY A 42 -11.10 12.55 -4.22
N PRO A 43 -10.79 11.26 -4.35
CA PRO A 43 -10.19 10.52 -3.25
C PRO A 43 -8.91 11.19 -2.74
N LEU A 44 -8.66 11.11 -1.44
CA LEU A 44 -7.34 11.41 -0.91
C LEU A 44 -6.38 10.35 -1.41
N THR A 45 -5.29 10.76 -2.05
CA THR A 45 -4.27 9.86 -2.56
C THR A 45 -2.91 10.35 -2.10
N VAL A 46 -2.21 9.53 -1.31
CA VAL A 46 -0.93 9.91 -0.70
C VAL A 46 0.05 8.74 -0.72
N PRO A 47 1.36 9.01 -0.81
CA PRO A 47 2.36 7.95 -0.67
C PRO A 47 2.45 7.51 0.78
N VAL A 48 2.58 6.21 1.00
CA VAL A 48 2.72 5.63 2.34
C VAL A 48 3.73 4.49 2.33
N TRP A 49 4.35 4.28 3.49
CA TRP A 49 5.04 3.04 3.80
C TRP A 49 4.01 2.08 4.40
N TYR A 50 4.22 0.80 4.18
CA TYR A 50 3.31 -0.24 4.70
C TYR A 50 4.11 -1.49 5.04
N GLN A 51 3.50 -2.39 5.80
CA GLN A 51 4.03 -3.73 6.04
C GLN A 51 3.04 -4.75 5.48
N TYR A 52 3.56 -5.79 4.87
CA TYR A 52 2.75 -6.87 4.33
C TYR A 52 3.56 -8.16 4.21
N PHE A 53 2.96 -9.26 4.65
CA PHE A 53 3.46 -10.61 4.43
C PHE A 53 2.44 -11.38 3.59
N PRO A 54 2.86 -12.18 2.59
CA PRO A 54 1.94 -12.96 1.77
C PRO A 54 0.94 -13.76 2.60
N GLY A 55 -0.33 -13.70 2.21
CA GLY A 55 -1.43 -14.33 2.95
C GLY A 55 -1.96 -13.52 4.13
N GLY A 56 -1.29 -12.45 4.51
CA GLY A 56 -1.67 -11.60 5.63
C GLY A 56 -2.45 -10.37 5.24
N GLU A 57 -2.50 -9.42 6.16
CA GLU A 57 -3.16 -8.13 5.98
C GLU A 57 -2.13 -7.01 5.95
N PRO A 58 -2.08 -6.20 4.89
CA PRO A 58 -1.20 -5.03 4.92
C PRO A 58 -1.66 -4.04 5.98
N TRP A 59 -0.69 -3.34 6.58
CA TRP A 59 -0.99 -2.29 7.52
C TRP A 59 -0.13 -1.06 7.27
N VAL A 60 -0.69 0.09 7.62
CA VAL A 60 -0.03 1.39 7.54
C VAL A 60 -0.01 2.04 8.91
N LEU A 61 0.99 2.89 9.12
CA LEU A 61 1.13 3.67 10.34
C LEU A 61 0.86 5.12 10.02
N THR A 62 -0.03 5.76 10.77
CA THR A 62 -0.39 7.15 10.54
C THR A 62 -0.67 7.87 11.86
N GLY A 63 -0.54 9.20 11.86
CA GLY A 63 -0.85 10.00 13.03
C GLY A 63 -2.31 9.86 13.48
N ALA A 64 -2.50 9.64 14.77
CA ALA A 64 -3.84 9.58 15.36
C ALA A 64 -4.56 10.90 15.14
N GLY A 65 -5.80 10.83 14.62
CA GLY A 65 -6.60 12.02 14.32
C GLY A 65 -6.18 12.76 13.06
N SER A 66 -5.19 12.27 12.31
CA SER A 66 -4.82 12.86 11.02
C SER A 66 -5.98 12.79 10.04
N ARG A 67 -5.91 13.60 8.98
CA ARG A 67 -6.93 13.55 7.92
C ARG A 67 -7.08 12.16 7.33
N LYS A 68 -5.96 11.50 7.04
CA LYS A 68 -5.93 10.14 6.51
C LYS A 68 -6.63 9.15 7.45
N HIS A 69 -6.31 9.18 8.74
CA HIS A 69 -6.95 8.33 9.74
C HIS A 69 -8.47 8.57 9.78
N ARG A 70 -8.89 9.81 9.85
CA ARG A 70 -10.33 10.15 9.91
C ARG A 70 -11.09 9.71 8.67
N LEU A 71 -10.52 9.91 7.48
CA LEU A 71 -11.17 9.50 6.23
C LEU A 71 -11.27 7.99 6.12
N ILE A 72 -10.23 7.26 6.49
CA ILE A 72 -10.24 5.80 6.47
C ILE A 72 -11.27 5.26 7.45
N GLU A 73 -11.32 5.81 8.65
CA GLU A 73 -12.30 5.41 9.67
C GLU A 73 -13.73 5.66 9.20
N ALA A 74 -13.98 6.82 8.59
CA ALA A 74 -15.29 7.17 8.07
C ALA A 74 -15.71 6.29 6.89
N ALA A 75 -14.78 6.00 5.97
CA ALA A 75 -15.06 5.17 4.79
C ALA A 75 -15.20 3.70 5.13
N GLY A 76 -14.44 3.22 6.10
CA GLY A 76 -14.40 1.81 6.49
C GLY A 76 -13.61 0.91 5.54
N HIS A 77 -13.04 1.46 4.48
CA HIS A 77 -12.19 0.73 3.52
C HIS A 77 -11.24 1.69 2.81
N PHE A 78 -10.18 1.15 2.24
CA PHE A 78 -9.21 1.92 1.47
C PHE A 78 -8.45 1.02 0.50
N SER A 79 -7.64 1.64 -0.35
CA SER A 79 -6.86 0.95 -1.37
C SER A 79 -5.38 1.24 -1.20
N LEU A 80 -4.54 0.27 -1.56
CA LEU A 80 -3.10 0.44 -1.74
C LEU A 80 -2.72 0.00 -3.14
N MET A 81 -1.85 0.76 -3.80
CA MET A 81 -1.31 0.39 -5.11
C MET A 81 0.20 0.58 -5.11
N VAL A 82 0.90 -0.42 -5.62
CA VAL A 82 2.35 -0.40 -5.80
C VAL A 82 2.70 -0.69 -7.24
N GLU A 83 3.83 -0.15 -7.70
CA GLU A 83 4.25 -0.32 -9.09
C GLU A 83 5.76 -0.30 -9.23
N ARG A 84 6.22 -0.78 -10.38
CA ARG A 84 7.59 -0.62 -10.85
C ARG A 84 7.58 -0.40 -12.36
N VAL A 85 8.67 0.13 -12.91
CA VAL A 85 8.85 0.25 -14.36
C VAL A 85 9.98 -0.63 -14.89
N GLU A 86 10.89 -1.05 -14.04
CA GLU A 86 12.01 -1.92 -14.37
C GLU A 86 12.04 -3.15 -13.46
N PRO A 87 12.40 -4.34 -13.94
CA PRO A 87 12.77 -4.73 -15.32
C PRO A 87 11.57 -4.86 -16.26
N THR A 88 10.38 -4.95 -15.73
CA THR A 88 9.11 -4.93 -16.47
C THR A 88 8.15 -3.97 -15.78
N VAL A 89 7.23 -3.40 -16.55
CA VAL A 89 6.17 -2.57 -16.00
C VAL A 89 5.16 -3.47 -15.29
N ARG A 90 5.09 -3.36 -13.99
CA ARG A 90 4.22 -4.19 -13.15
C ARG A 90 3.52 -3.34 -12.11
N TYR A 91 2.26 -3.66 -11.83
CA TYR A 91 1.56 -3.05 -10.71
C TYR A 91 0.69 -4.06 -9.97
N VAL A 92 0.44 -3.79 -8.71
CA VAL A 92 -0.52 -4.51 -7.87
C VAL A 92 -1.31 -3.50 -7.07
N ALA A 93 -2.62 -3.57 -7.17
CA ALA A 93 -3.53 -2.81 -6.34
C ALA A 93 -4.38 -3.78 -5.50
N VAL A 94 -4.62 -3.42 -4.27
CA VAL A 94 -5.48 -4.18 -3.37
C VAL A 94 -6.38 -3.22 -2.61
N ASP A 95 -7.64 -3.58 -2.46
CA ASP A 95 -8.56 -2.84 -1.62
C ASP A 95 -9.36 -3.78 -0.72
N GLY A 96 -9.93 -3.22 0.32
CA GLY A 96 -10.74 -3.96 1.23
C GLY A 96 -11.15 -3.16 2.45
N PRO A 97 -11.94 -3.79 3.34
CA PRO A 97 -12.36 -3.15 4.57
C PRO A 97 -11.22 -3.00 5.57
N VAL A 98 -11.33 -2.01 6.42
CA VAL A 98 -10.49 -1.89 7.61
C VAL A 98 -10.86 -3.04 8.54
N SER A 99 -9.90 -3.90 8.82
CA SER A 99 -10.12 -5.03 9.73
C SER A 99 -9.87 -4.64 11.19
N ARG A 100 -8.94 -3.72 11.42
CA ARG A 100 -8.55 -3.31 12.76
C ARG A 100 -7.81 -1.98 12.72
N ILE A 101 -8.07 -1.14 13.72
CA ILE A 101 -7.27 0.06 14.02
C ILE A 101 -6.82 -0.08 15.47
N GLU A 102 -5.53 0.02 15.70
CA GLU A 102 -4.93 -0.13 17.02
C GLU A 102 -3.90 0.96 17.29
N PRO A 103 -3.64 1.30 18.55
CA PRO A 103 -2.55 2.21 18.87
C PRO A 103 -1.23 1.65 18.37
N ALA A 104 -0.43 2.50 17.72
CA ALA A 104 0.90 2.11 17.27
C ALA A 104 1.86 2.04 18.46
N THR A 105 2.76 1.07 18.41
CA THR A 105 3.85 0.93 19.40
C THR A 105 5.17 1.29 18.73
N ASP A 106 6.21 1.46 19.55
CA ASP A 106 7.56 1.67 19.01
C ASP A 106 8.00 0.49 18.11
N ASP A 107 7.58 -0.72 18.45
CA ASP A 107 7.90 -1.91 17.63
C ASP A 107 7.30 -1.80 16.23
N HIS A 108 6.11 -1.25 16.08
CA HIS A 108 5.51 -0.99 14.76
C HIS A 108 6.35 0.01 13.96
N LEU A 109 6.79 1.09 14.60
CA LEU A 109 7.62 2.11 13.96
C LEU A 109 8.95 1.51 13.49
N VAL A 110 9.60 0.73 14.34
CA VAL A 110 10.87 0.06 14.00
C VAL A 110 10.66 -0.92 12.86
N GLU A 111 9.63 -1.74 12.92
CA GLU A 111 9.37 -2.77 11.91
C GLU A 111 9.17 -2.16 10.52
N VAL A 112 8.29 -1.16 10.39
CA VAL A 112 8.03 -0.54 9.09
C VAL A 112 9.26 0.25 8.59
N SER A 113 9.98 0.92 9.50
CA SER A 113 11.17 1.69 9.12
C SER A 113 12.30 0.80 8.59
N LYS A 114 12.53 -0.34 9.23
CA LYS A 114 13.51 -1.34 8.79
C LYS A 114 13.27 -1.85 7.38
N ARG A 115 12.02 -1.91 6.99
CA ARG A 115 11.62 -2.39 5.67
C ARG A 115 12.12 -1.48 4.54
N TYR A 116 12.23 -0.18 4.80
CA TYR A 116 12.56 0.84 3.78
C TYR A 116 13.94 1.44 3.92
N LEU A 117 14.53 1.41 5.11
CA LEU A 117 15.78 2.11 5.38
C LEU A 117 16.96 1.16 5.54
N PRO A 118 18.14 1.52 5.00
CA PRO A 118 19.35 0.76 5.27
C PRO A 118 19.76 0.90 6.74
N PRO A 119 20.52 -0.07 7.29
CA PRO A 119 20.88 -0.07 8.71
C PRO A 119 21.47 1.23 9.23
N GLN A 120 22.31 1.89 8.43
CA GLN A 120 22.98 3.13 8.85
C GLN A 120 22.03 4.34 8.92
N ALA A 121 20.87 4.28 8.24
CA ALA A 121 19.89 5.35 8.25
C ALA A 121 18.79 5.14 9.29
N LEU A 122 18.68 3.93 9.85
CA LEU A 122 17.55 3.56 10.71
C LEU A 122 17.53 4.36 12.01
N GLU A 123 18.60 4.34 12.79
CA GLU A 123 18.63 5.04 14.09
C GLU A 123 18.47 6.56 13.96
N PRO A 124 19.15 7.25 13.02
CA PRO A 124 18.91 8.68 12.83
C PRO A 124 17.45 8.99 12.47
N TYR A 125 16.83 8.16 11.63
CA TYR A 125 15.42 8.34 11.27
C TYR A 125 14.50 8.14 12.47
N LEU A 126 14.70 7.06 13.22
CA LEU A 126 13.88 6.74 14.40
C LEU A 126 13.95 7.85 15.45
N GLU A 127 15.13 8.43 15.65
CA GLU A 127 15.31 9.53 16.58
C GLU A 127 14.45 10.73 16.20
N VAL A 128 14.44 11.10 14.92
CA VAL A 128 13.60 12.20 14.42
C VAL A 128 12.12 11.85 14.51
N ALA A 129 11.77 10.64 14.07
CA ALA A 129 10.37 10.19 14.07
C ALA A 129 9.77 10.17 15.47
N ARG A 130 10.50 9.69 16.47
CA ARG A 130 10.05 9.65 17.85
C ARG A 130 9.85 11.02 18.47
N ARG A 131 10.63 12.01 18.03
CA ARG A 131 10.50 13.40 18.52
C ARG A 131 9.35 14.15 17.87
N GLU A 132 9.14 13.96 16.57
CA GLU A 132 8.23 14.78 15.78
C GLU A 132 6.84 14.17 15.62
N HIS A 133 6.75 12.84 15.73
CA HIS A 133 5.46 12.15 15.60
C HIS A 133 4.81 12.04 16.99
N GLY A 134 3.61 12.57 17.12
CA GLY A 134 2.77 12.34 18.28
C GLY A 134 2.23 10.91 18.29
N GLU A 135 1.08 10.70 18.90
CA GLU A 135 0.43 9.40 18.91
C GLU A 135 0.09 8.96 17.48
N SER A 136 0.32 7.69 17.21
CA SER A 136 0.05 7.09 15.92
C SER A 136 -0.85 5.87 16.08
N VAL A 137 -1.51 5.49 14.98
CA VAL A 137 -2.32 4.29 14.88
C VAL A 137 -1.82 3.40 13.76
N VAL A 138 -2.05 2.10 13.91
CA VAL A 138 -1.84 1.11 12.86
C VAL A 138 -3.20 0.74 12.30
N ILE A 139 -3.35 0.85 11.00
CA ILE A 139 -4.60 0.55 10.29
C ILE A 139 -4.37 -0.66 9.40
N HIS A 140 -5.11 -1.74 9.66
CA HIS A 140 -5.03 -2.98 8.92
C HIS A 140 -6.10 -3.03 7.84
N LEU A 141 -5.70 -3.48 6.65
CA LEU A 141 -6.59 -3.70 5.51
C LEU A 141 -6.77 -5.19 5.29
N ARG A 142 -8.02 -5.65 5.22
CA ARG A 142 -8.31 -7.02 4.81
C ARG A 142 -8.39 -7.08 3.29
N PRO A 143 -7.46 -7.76 2.60
CA PRO A 143 -7.49 -7.87 1.14
C PRO A 143 -8.80 -8.51 0.67
N GLN A 144 -9.54 -7.81 -0.17
CA GLN A 144 -10.81 -8.27 -0.73
C GLN A 144 -10.81 -8.28 -2.25
N HIS A 145 -10.31 -7.21 -2.86
CA HIS A 145 -10.22 -7.11 -4.32
C HIS A 145 -8.78 -6.84 -4.73
N TRP A 146 -8.33 -7.55 -5.73
CA TRP A 146 -7.00 -7.40 -6.30
C TRP A 146 -7.10 -7.02 -7.77
N LEU A 147 -6.24 -6.10 -8.20
CA LEU A 147 -6.04 -5.75 -9.59
C LEU A 147 -4.54 -5.73 -9.83
N SER A 148 -4.06 -6.49 -10.81
CA SER A 148 -2.63 -6.61 -11.06
C SER A 148 -2.35 -6.89 -12.51
N SER A 149 -1.19 -6.48 -12.99
CA SER A 149 -0.73 -6.81 -14.32
C SER A 149 0.78 -6.65 -14.43
N ASP A 150 1.39 -7.45 -15.30
CA ASP A 150 2.74 -7.25 -15.79
C ASP A 150 2.65 -6.96 -17.29
N LEU A 151 2.98 -5.75 -17.68
CA LEU A 151 2.86 -5.27 -19.05
C LEU A 151 4.11 -5.56 -19.90
N GLY A 152 5.12 -6.20 -19.30
CA GLY A 152 6.37 -6.50 -19.99
C GLY A 152 7.35 -5.33 -20.00
N SER A 153 8.41 -5.48 -20.78
CA SER A 153 9.42 -4.43 -20.96
C SER A 153 9.16 -3.65 -22.24
N PHE A 154 9.46 -2.36 -22.24
CA PHE A 154 9.33 -1.46 -23.37
C PHE A 154 10.65 -0.81 -23.71
#